data_0b14b5c449c3825ea571d8b578e1480d
#
_entry.id   0b14b5c449c3825ea571d8b578e1480d
#
_cell.length_a   1.000
_cell.length_b   1.000
_cell.length_c   1.000
_cell.angle_alpha   90.00
_cell.angle_beta   90.00
_cell.angle_gamma   90.00
#
_symmetry.space_group_name_H-M   'P 1'
#
loop_
_entity.id
_entity.type
_entity.pdbx_description
1 polymer ?
#
loop_
_entity_poly.entity_id
_entity_poly.type
_entity_poly.pdbx_seq_one_letter_code
_entity_poly.pdbx_strand_id
1 'polypeptide(L)'
;MNFEPLAPTAAAEQVSRDRVMDAGIRPVWSGATIQGPAFTVKCAPGDNLMLHAALYRAPAGSVLVVQAADAEWAMAGGNVAAVAQRRGLAGFVVDGAVRDIGEMRELGFPVFARAVIPKPGVKKQPLPLGER
;
A
#
# COMPACT_ATOMS: atom_id res chain seq x y z
N MET A 1 -10.53 -9.40 -12.09
CA MET A 1 -11.83 -9.01 -11.53
C MET A 1 -12.02 -7.51 -11.70
N ASN A 2 -13.11 -7.13 -12.33
CA ASN A 2 -13.40 -5.71 -12.55
C ASN A 2 -14.46 -5.25 -11.57
N PHE A 3 -14.18 -4.14 -10.89
CA PHE A 3 -15.13 -3.50 -10.00
C PHE A 3 -15.60 -2.18 -10.61
N GLU A 4 -16.89 -1.91 -10.49
CA GLU A 4 -17.40 -0.58 -10.79
C GLU A 4 -16.77 0.43 -9.82
N PRO A 5 -16.33 1.61 -10.30
CA PRO A 5 -15.85 2.63 -9.39
C PRO A 5 -16.92 3.03 -8.38
N LEU A 6 -16.57 3.05 -7.11
CA LEU A 6 -17.46 3.34 -6.00
C LEU A 6 -16.94 4.53 -5.21
N ALA A 7 -17.79 5.52 -4.97
CA ALA A 7 -17.40 6.66 -4.15
C ALA A 7 -17.11 6.18 -2.72
N PRO A 8 -16.01 6.65 -2.09
CA PRO A 8 -15.68 6.24 -0.72
C PRO A 8 -16.79 6.46 0.29
N THR A 9 -17.52 7.55 0.19
CA THR A 9 -18.67 7.83 1.08
C THR A 9 -19.78 6.81 0.92
N ALA A 10 -20.08 6.41 -0.31
CA ALA A 10 -21.09 5.39 -0.57
C ALA A 10 -20.65 4.03 0.00
N ALA A 11 -19.38 3.66 -0.15
CA ALA A 11 -18.83 2.44 0.43
C ALA A 11 -18.89 2.47 1.96
N ALA A 12 -18.50 3.60 2.58
CA ALA A 12 -18.47 3.76 4.03
C ALA A 12 -19.86 3.61 4.66
N GLU A 13 -20.91 4.00 3.96
CA GLU A 13 -22.29 3.86 4.46
C GLU A 13 -22.77 2.41 4.50
N GLN A 14 -22.11 1.51 3.80
CA GLN A 14 -22.49 0.10 3.72
C GLN A 14 -21.73 -0.79 4.72
N VAL A 15 -20.77 -0.25 5.47
CA VAL A 15 -19.94 -1.00 6.40
C VAL A 15 -19.94 -0.34 7.79
N SER A 16 -19.50 -1.07 8.81
CA SER A 16 -19.35 -0.51 10.14
C SER A 16 -18.17 0.47 10.17
N ARG A 17 -18.21 1.42 11.12
CA ARG A 17 -17.21 2.50 11.21
C ARG A 17 -15.78 2.01 11.39
N ASP A 18 -15.61 0.87 12.10
CA ASP A 18 -14.31 0.27 12.34
C ASP A 18 -13.66 -0.32 11.09
N ARG A 19 -14.40 -0.39 9.97
CA ARG A 19 -13.87 -0.82 8.67
C ARG A 19 -13.43 0.35 7.80
N VAL A 20 -13.54 1.56 8.29
CA VAL A 20 -13.03 2.75 7.62
C VAL A 20 -11.66 3.07 8.20
N MET A 21 -10.65 3.21 7.31
CA MET A 21 -9.29 3.46 7.73
C MET A 21 -9.11 4.80 8.42
N ASP A 22 -8.10 4.87 9.27
CA ASP A 22 -7.69 6.07 9.98
C ASP A 22 -7.42 7.22 9.01
N ALA A 23 -7.85 8.42 9.37
CA ALA A 23 -7.65 9.62 8.55
C ALA A 23 -6.18 10.01 8.36
N GLY A 24 -5.26 9.45 9.15
CA GLY A 24 -3.83 9.63 8.97
C GLY A 24 -3.26 8.92 7.74
N ILE A 25 -3.99 7.96 7.17
CA ILE A 25 -3.60 7.31 5.91
C ILE A 25 -4.19 8.13 4.76
N ARG A 26 -3.31 8.73 3.96
CA ARG A 26 -3.68 9.70 2.93
C ARG A 26 -3.05 9.37 1.58
N PRO A 27 -3.66 9.81 0.46
CA PRO A 27 -3.00 9.69 -0.83
C PRO A 27 -1.70 10.47 -0.83
N VAL A 28 -0.62 9.87 -1.36
CA VAL A 28 0.70 10.52 -1.38
C VAL A 28 0.88 11.46 -2.57
N TRP A 29 -0.01 11.35 -3.57
CA TRP A 29 -0.08 12.33 -4.66
C TRP A 29 -1.54 12.67 -4.95
N SER A 30 -1.77 13.90 -5.43
CA SER A 30 -3.12 14.44 -5.62
C SER A 30 -3.89 13.69 -6.69
N GLY A 31 -5.11 13.28 -6.37
CA GLY A 31 -5.99 12.59 -7.30
C GLY A 31 -5.85 11.07 -7.30
N ALA A 32 -4.98 10.52 -6.46
CA ALA A 32 -4.84 9.07 -6.36
C ALA A 32 -6.13 8.42 -5.85
N THR A 33 -6.62 7.41 -6.56
CA THR A 33 -7.74 6.59 -6.13
C THR A 33 -7.38 5.11 -6.28
N ILE A 34 -7.92 4.27 -5.41
CA ILE A 34 -7.59 2.85 -5.38
C ILE A 34 -8.82 2.03 -5.04
N GLN A 35 -9.00 0.91 -5.73
CA GLN A 35 -10.07 -0.03 -5.45
C GLN A 35 -9.63 -1.43 -5.90
N GLY A 36 -9.86 -2.43 -5.07
CA GLY A 36 -9.54 -3.81 -5.38
C GLY A 36 -9.54 -4.68 -4.14
N PRO A 37 -9.38 -6.01 -4.31
CA PRO A 37 -9.25 -6.92 -3.18
C PRO A 37 -7.98 -6.62 -2.39
N ALA A 38 -8.08 -6.66 -1.06
CA ALA A 38 -6.93 -6.46 -0.18
C ALA A 38 -6.07 -7.72 -0.12
N PHE A 39 -4.76 -7.55 -0.27
CA PHE A 39 -3.76 -8.56 0.06
C PHE A 39 -2.94 -8.00 1.20
N THR A 40 -3.08 -8.58 2.39
CA THR A 40 -2.49 -8.02 3.60
C THR A 40 -1.04 -8.45 3.78
N VAL A 41 -0.22 -7.50 4.19
CA VAL A 41 1.22 -7.68 4.40
C VAL A 41 1.60 -7.10 5.74
N LYS A 42 2.23 -7.89 6.59
CA LYS A 42 2.77 -7.42 7.85
C LYS A 42 4.28 -7.44 7.80
N CYS A 43 4.92 -6.32 8.12
CA CYS A 43 6.36 -6.17 8.13
C CYS A 43 6.88 -6.01 9.56
N ALA A 44 8.07 -6.55 9.82
CA ALA A 44 8.77 -6.28 11.07
C ALA A 44 9.23 -4.80 11.10
N PRO A 45 9.48 -4.22 12.30
CA PRO A 45 9.90 -2.82 12.39
C PRO A 45 11.12 -2.50 11.52
N GLY A 46 11.00 -1.47 10.67
CA GLY A 46 12.07 -1.04 9.78
C GLY A 46 12.44 -2.02 8.68
N ASP A 47 11.65 -3.05 8.45
CA ASP A 47 11.95 -4.15 7.54
C ASP A 47 10.86 -4.27 6.48
N ASN A 48 11.22 -4.29 5.20
CA ASN A 48 10.26 -4.37 4.10
C ASN A 48 10.37 -5.66 3.27
N LEU A 49 11.00 -6.71 3.82
CA LEU A 49 11.14 -7.98 3.12
C LEU A 49 9.79 -8.53 2.67
N MET A 50 8.79 -8.51 3.57
CA MET A 50 7.49 -9.09 3.26
C MET A 50 6.70 -8.29 2.22
N LEU A 51 6.91 -6.98 2.15
CA LEU A 51 6.35 -6.19 1.06
C LEU A 51 6.93 -6.63 -0.28
N HIS A 52 8.24 -6.81 -0.37
CA HIS A 52 8.88 -7.30 -1.59
C HIS A 52 8.39 -8.70 -1.97
N ALA A 53 8.25 -9.59 -1.00
CA ALA A 53 7.71 -10.93 -1.25
C ALA A 53 6.27 -10.87 -1.79
N ALA A 54 5.46 -9.98 -1.24
CA ALA A 54 4.07 -9.81 -1.65
C ALA A 54 3.91 -9.33 -3.10
N LEU A 55 4.88 -8.57 -3.62
CA LEU A 55 4.86 -8.13 -5.02
C LEU A 55 4.75 -9.32 -5.98
N TYR A 56 5.31 -10.47 -5.62
CA TYR A 56 5.34 -11.67 -6.44
C TYR A 56 4.28 -12.70 -6.08
N ARG A 57 3.58 -12.52 -4.97
CA ARG A 57 2.57 -13.44 -4.45
C ARG A 57 1.14 -12.95 -4.62
N ALA A 58 0.92 -11.65 -4.55
CA ALA A 58 -0.43 -11.08 -4.65
C ALA A 58 -0.97 -11.23 -6.07
N PRO A 59 -2.24 -11.64 -6.23
CA PRO A 59 -2.87 -11.69 -7.54
C PRO A 59 -2.97 -10.31 -8.19
N ALA A 60 -2.93 -10.28 -9.53
CA ALA A 60 -3.17 -9.05 -10.27
C ALA A 60 -4.53 -8.42 -9.87
N GLY A 61 -4.58 -7.10 -9.79
CA GLY A 61 -5.76 -6.37 -9.32
C GLY A 61 -5.82 -6.17 -7.82
N SER A 62 -4.93 -6.81 -7.04
CA SER A 62 -4.90 -6.65 -5.60
C SER A 62 -4.39 -5.29 -5.17
N VAL A 63 -4.91 -4.81 -4.05
CA VAL A 63 -4.36 -3.70 -3.27
C VAL A 63 -3.49 -4.28 -2.17
N LEU A 64 -2.20 -3.97 -2.13
CA LEU A 64 -1.36 -4.36 -1.00
C LEU A 64 -1.65 -3.46 0.18
N VAL A 65 -2.13 -4.05 1.26
CA VAL A 65 -2.38 -3.35 2.52
C VAL A 65 -1.27 -3.73 3.49
N VAL A 66 -0.36 -2.80 3.72
CA VAL A 66 0.91 -3.05 4.40
C VAL A 66 0.87 -2.46 5.80
N GLN A 67 1.06 -3.31 6.80
CA GLN A 67 1.26 -2.88 8.17
C GLN A 67 2.75 -2.77 8.45
N ALA A 68 3.25 -1.55 8.56
CA ALA A 68 4.57 -1.26 9.09
C ALA A 68 4.42 -0.97 10.60
N ALA A 69 5.39 -1.33 11.40
CA ALA A 69 5.29 -1.13 12.84
C ALA A 69 5.33 0.36 13.23
N ASP A 70 5.94 1.19 12.38
CA ASP A 70 6.06 2.64 12.60
C ASP A 70 6.17 3.37 11.27
N ALA A 71 6.30 4.71 11.32
CA ALA A 71 6.45 5.56 10.14
C ALA A 71 7.85 6.19 10.06
N GLU A 72 8.84 5.58 10.69
CA GLU A 72 10.21 6.11 10.69
C GLU A 72 11.04 5.66 9.48
N TRP A 73 10.56 4.67 8.74
CA TRP A 73 11.27 4.05 7.63
C TRP A 73 10.37 4.02 6.41
N ALA A 74 10.93 4.34 5.24
CA ALA A 74 10.18 4.20 3.99
C ALA A 74 10.09 2.73 3.62
N MET A 75 8.87 2.21 3.54
CA MET A 75 8.61 0.80 3.23
C MET A 75 8.62 0.53 1.73
N ALA A 76 8.30 1.52 0.92
CA ALA A 76 8.24 1.42 -0.53
C ALA A 76 8.68 2.72 -1.18
N GLY A 77 9.20 2.61 -2.39
CA GLY A 77 9.61 3.76 -3.21
C GLY A 77 9.22 3.56 -4.67
N GLY A 78 9.82 4.35 -5.54
CA GLY A 78 9.49 4.35 -6.97
C GLY A 78 9.77 3.02 -7.66
N ASN A 79 10.90 2.35 -7.34
CA ASN A 79 11.24 1.06 -7.94
C ASN A 79 10.21 -0.02 -7.58
N VAL A 80 9.80 -0.06 -6.32
CA VAL A 80 8.79 -1.00 -5.83
C VAL A 80 7.45 -0.73 -6.50
N ALA A 81 7.05 0.53 -6.61
CA ALA A 81 5.82 0.93 -7.29
C ALA A 81 5.84 0.50 -8.76
N ALA A 82 6.96 0.69 -9.44
CA ALA A 82 7.10 0.29 -10.85
C ALA A 82 6.95 -1.23 -11.02
N VAL A 83 7.56 -2.02 -10.14
CA VAL A 83 7.42 -3.49 -10.16
C VAL A 83 5.96 -3.88 -9.92
N ALA A 84 5.32 -3.28 -8.92
CA ALA A 84 3.93 -3.56 -8.60
C ALA A 84 3.01 -3.26 -9.79
N GLN A 85 3.22 -2.14 -10.44
CA GLN A 85 2.43 -1.75 -11.61
C GLN A 85 2.61 -2.74 -12.76
N ARG A 86 3.83 -3.17 -13.04
CA ARG A 86 4.10 -4.17 -14.09
C ARG A 86 3.46 -5.51 -13.78
N ARG A 87 3.31 -5.85 -12.51
CA ARG A 87 2.64 -7.09 -12.09
C ARG A 87 1.13 -6.96 -11.99
N GLY A 88 0.58 -5.81 -12.35
CA GLY A 88 -0.86 -5.58 -12.41
C GLY A 88 -1.51 -5.31 -11.07
N LEU A 89 -0.75 -4.98 -10.03
CA LEU A 89 -1.33 -4.61 -8.73
C LEU A 89 -2.04 -3.25 -8.84
N ALA A 90 -3.11 -3.09 -8.07
CA ALA A 90 -3.94 -1.88 -8.13
C ALA A 90 -3.34 -0.70 -7.39
N GLY A 91 -2.55 -0.96 -6.36
CA GLY A 91 -1.92 0.10 -5.58
C GLY A 91 -1.49 -0.39 -4.19
N PHE A 92 -0.99 0.56 -3.39
CA PHE A 92 -0.57 0.30 -2.02
C PHE A 92 -1.35 1.14 -1.02
N VAL A 93 -1.67 0.54 0.10
CA VAL A 93 -2.10 1.23 1.32
C VAL A 93 -1.09 0.86 2.40
N VAL A 94 -0.29 1.82 2.84
CA VAL A 94 0.80 1.57 3.79
C VAL A 94 0.51 2.26 5.11
N ASP A 95 0.30 1.46 6.15
CA ASP A 95 0.20 1.98 7.52
C ASP A 95 1.61 2.27 8.03
N GLY A 96 2.25 3.26 7.45
CA GLY A 96 3.63 3.64 7.66
C GLY A 96 4.07 4.69 6.65
N ALA A 97 5.36 4.71 6.30
CA ALA A 97 5.93 5.71 5.41
C ALA A 97 6.38 5.13 4.07
N VAL A 98 6.42 6.00 3.06
CA VAL A 98 6.95 5.71 1.73
C VAL A 98 7.90 6.84 1.29
N ARG A 99 8.56 6.66 0.15
CA ARG A 99 9.40 7.69 -0.48
C ARG A 99 9.17 7.74 -1.98
N ASP A 100 9.83 8.67 -2.68
CA ASP A 100 9.80 8.81 -4.14
C ASP A 100 8.40 9.08 -4.68
N ILE A 101 7.65 9.98 -4.03
CA ILE A 101 6.26 10.25 -4.43
C ILE A 101 6.16 10.84 -5.84
N GLY A 102 7.17 11.58 -6.30
CA GLY A 102 7.21 12.11 -7.66
C GLY A 102 7.20 11.00 -8.71
N GLU A 103 7.97 9.94 -8.47
CA GLU A 103 8.00 8.77 -9.34
C GLU A 103 6.67 8.03 -9.34
N MET A 104 6.05 7.88 -8.17
CA MET A 104 4.73 7.25 -8.06
C MET A 104 3.68 8.03 -8.83
N ARG A 105 3.72 9.35 -8.75
CA ARG A 105 2.82 10.23 -9.51
C ARG A 105 3.03 10.07 -11.02
N GLU A 106 4.27 10.06 -11.48
CA GLU A 106 4.59 9.89 -12.90
C GLU A 106 4.11 8.54 -13.44
N LEU A 107 4.23 7.48 -12.62
CA LEU A 107 3.72 6.16 -12.98
C LEU A 107 2.19 6.10 -12.99
N GLY A 108 1.53 7.04 -12.31
CA GLY A 108 0.09 6.95 -12.06
C GLY A 108 -0.27 5.80 -11.12
N PHE A 109 0.66 5.35 -10.29
CA PHE A 109 0.43 4.23 -9.39
C PHE A 109 -0.10 4.74 -8.05
N PRO A 110 -1.34 4.37 -7.65
CA PRO A 110 -1.94 4.89 -6.42
C PRO A 110 -1.26 4.35 -5.17
N VAL A 111 -0.87 5.25 -4.28
CA VAL A 111 -0.27 4.90 -2.99
C VAL A 111 -0.87 5.80 -1.90
N PHE A 112 -1.30 5.17 -0.82
CA PHE A 112 -1.78 5.84 0.39
C PHE A 112 -0.85 5.47 1.53
N ALA A 113 -0.46 6.45 2.35
CA ALA A 113 0.47 6.24 3.45
C ALA A 113 0.26 7.28 4.55
N ARG A 114 0.92 7.07 5.71
CA ARG A 114 0.88 8.02 6.83
C ARG A 114 1.90 9.14 6.67
N ALA A 115 3.03 8.84 6.05
CA ALA A 115 4.14 9.80 5.96
C ALA A 115 4.99 9.55 4.71
N VAL A 116 5.77 10.56 4.35
CA VAL A 116 6.75 10.50 3.29
C VAL A 116 8.11 10.83 3.89
N ILE A 117 9.03 9.87 3.89
CA ILE A 117 10.37 10.04 4.44
C ILE A 117 11.40 9.34 3.55
N PRO A 118 12.63 9.85 3.43
CA PRO A 118 13.63 9.26 2.53
C PRO A 118 14.38 8.05 3.10
N LYS A 119 14.27 7.78 4.39
CA LYS A 119 15.07 6.76 5.08
C LYS A 119 14.62 5.34 4.72
N PRO A 120 15.45 4.52 4.05
CA PRO A 120 15.03 3.17 3.67
C PRO A 120 15.03 2.20 4.84
N GLY A 121 14.19 1.17 4.73
CA GLY A 121 14.22 0.03 5.63
C GLY A 121 15.23 -1.03 5.18
N VAL A 122 15.22 -2.16 5.85
CA VAL A 122 16.04 -3.35 5.53
C VAL A 122 15.15 -4.52 5.10
N LYS A 123 15.75 -5.62 4.63
CA LYS A 123 15.04 -6.81 4.18
C LYS A 123 15.61 -8.04 4.88
N LYS A 124 15.15 -8.32 6.09
CA LYS A 124 15.74 -9.36 6.93
C LYS A 124 14.76 -10.38 7.51
N GLN A 125 13.54 -9.98 7.84
CA GLN A 125 12.65 -10.82 8.64
C GLN A 125 11.45 -11.33 7.87
N PRO A 126 11.39 -12.62 7.55
CA PRO A 126 10.19 -13.21 6.96
C PRO A 126 9.07 -13.32 7.99
N LEU A 127 7.85 -13.08 7.54
CA LEU A 127 6.61 -13.22 8.30
C LEU A 127 5.56 -13.89 7.40
N PRO A 128 4.47 -14.44 7.97
CA PRO A 128 3.38 -14.98 7.15
C PRO A 128 2.76 -13.91 6.26
N LEU A 129 2.33 -14.29 5.06
CA LEU A 129 1.65 -13.42 4.12
C LEU A 129 0.15 -13.70 4.10
N GLY A 130 -0.64 -12.66 3.83
CA GLY A 130 -2.08 -12.81 3.63
C GLY A 130 -2.87 -13.02 4.91
N GLU A 131 -2.27 -12.91 6.07
CA GLU A 131 -2.97 -12.99 7.35
C GLU A 131 -3.71 -11.67 7.66
N ARG A 132 -4.88 -11.82 8.27
CA ARG A 132 -5.71 -10.70 8.69
C ARG A 132 -5.42 -10.25 10.11
#